data_75c5284b76c35d82dd5ebb3a677c69ca
#
_entry.id   75c5284b76c35d82dd5ebb3a677c69ca
#
_cell.length_a   1.000
_cell.length_b   1.000
_cell.length_c   1.000
_cell.angle_alpha   90.00
_cell.angle_beta   90.00
_cell.angle_gamma   90.00
#
_symmetry.space_group_name_H-M   'P 1'
#
loop_
_entity.id
_entity.type
_entity.pdbx_description
1 polymer ?
#
loop_
_entity_poly.entity_id
_entity_poly.type
_entity_poly.pdbx_seq_one_letter_code
_entity_poly.pdbx_strand_id
1 'polypeptide(L)'
;KPGIAEQLDEELRLLESVGQHLDSRCEELNIPHLDYQDSFAQARDKLLDEIQLENEQRHLVQAKKFFADEPRVRIPGLREHCTARVTAMERLFGAKVTSHALDTAGKKRRLASLIAKALIAKPVFSESDQPMFHGDPHAGNLLLTDDGSLGILDWSLAGRLGVRERIAIVQMVLGAITLDATRIVDELSQLADPQRLDAAELRRVVDKWLKRVRRGRFPGLSWLVGMLDEAVLSARLRVSPDLMLFRKSLLTLEGVIAEVGERSGQIDKSLSLEFLRHFAAEYPLRWLRAPQSRDFATRISNLDLLQTLGSYPTVVARFWTGHGFDILEACAKRWEAGLQDEAGAVADGSSANKSAEGVSQE
;
A
#
# COMPACT_ATOMS: atom_id res chain seq x y z
N LYS A 1 14.52 -13.38 26.48
CA LYS A 1 14.24 -14.30 27.62
C LYS A 1 14.79 -15.68 27.24
N PRO A 2 15.42 -16.44 28.20
CA PRO A 2 15.84 -17.82 27.93
C PRO A 2 14.63 -18.67 27.54
N GLY A 3 14.79 -19.57 26.55
CA GLY A 3 13.73 -20.52 26.12
C GLY A 3 12.63 -19.94 25.21
N ILE A 4 12.72 -18.68 24.79
CA ILE A 4 11.71 -18.07 23.90
C ILE A 4 11.65 -18.74 22.53
N ALA A 5 12.79 -19.20 21.99
CA ALA A 5 12.85 -19.83 20.67
C ALA A 5 12.11 -21.19 20.66
N GLU A 6 12.29 -21.99 21.70
CA GLU A 6 11.64 -23.30 21.83
C GLU A 6 10.12 -23.14 22.06
N GLN A 7 9.71 -22.21 22.94
CA GLN A 7 8.31 -21.92 23.18
C GLN A 7 7.62 -21.38 21.91
N LEU A 8 8.28 -20.48 21.17
CA LEU A 8 7.74 -19.93 19.95
C LEU A 8 7.60 -20.99 18.86
N ASP A 9 8.58 -21.91 18.72
CA ASP A 9 8.49 -22.99 17.74
C ASP A 9 7.30 -23.93 18.02
N GLU A 10 7.02 -24.25 19.29
CA GLU A 10 5.82 -25.04 19.66
C GLU A 10 4.52 -24.32 19.33
N GLU A 11 4.41 -23.03 19.69
CA GLU A 11 3.22 -22.20 19.41
C GLU A 11 3.00 -22.04 17.91
N LEU A 12 4.08 -21.88 17.13
CA LEU A 12 4.03 -21.72 15.69
C LEU A 12 3.66 -23.01 14.94
N ARG A 13 4.06 -24.19 15.45
CA ARG A 13 3.57 -25.49 14.94
C ARG A 13 2.06 -25.65 15.19
N LEU A 14 1.55 -25.16 16.31
CA LEU A 14 0.12 -25.15 16.55
C LEU A 14 -0.63 -24.29 15.52
N LEU A 15 -0.08 -23.13 15.17
CA LEU A 15 -0.63 -22.26 14.12
C LEU A 15 -0.69 -22.96 12.75
N GLU A 16 0.31 -23.75 12.38
CA GLU A 16 0.27 -24.55 11.14
C GLU A 16 -0.90 -25.54 11.14
N SER A 17 -1.12 -26.22 12.24
CA SER A 17 -2.24 -27.16 12.39
C SER A 17 -3.60 -26.44 12.32
N VAL A 18 -3.70 -25.24 12.88
CA VAL A 18 -4.87 -24.38 12.76
C VAL A 18 -5.07 -23.92 11.32
N GLY A 19 -3.99 -23.55 10.61
CA GLY A 19 -4.04 -23.20 9.19
C GLY A 19 -4.62 -24.32 8.34
N GLN A 20 -4.12 -25.54 8.52
CA GLN A 20 -4.61 -26.72 7.82
C GLN A 20 -6.10 -27.00 8.12
N HIS A 21 -6.52 -26.80 9.37
CA HIS A 21 -7.92 -26.94 9.77
C HIS A 21 -8.81 -25.88 9.11
N LEU A 22 -8.37 -24.64 9.06
CA LEU A 22 -9.10 -23.56 8.39
C LEU A 22 -9.22 -23.80 6.90
N ASP A 23 -8.12 -24.22 6.22
CA ASP A 23 -8.14 -24.50 4.79
C ASP A 23 -9.11 -25.63 4.43
N SER A 24 -9.22 -26.66 5.30
CA SER A 24 -10.15 -27.78 5.09
C SER A 24 -11.61 -27.44 5.32
N ARG A 25 -11.94 -26.31 5.98
CA ARG A 25 -13.28 -25.90 6.40
C ARG A 25 -13.67 -24.49 5.98
N CYS A 26 -13.01 -23.91 4.99
CA CYS A 26 -13.30 -22.54 4.53
C CYS A 26 -14.77 -22.31 4.19
N GLU A 27 -15.40 -23.26 3.47
CA GLU A 27 -16.80 -23.17 3.09
C GLU A 27 -17.73 -23.29 4.31
N GLU A 28 -17.47 -24.24 5.21
CA GLU A 28 -18.26 -24.46 6.43
C GLU A 28 -18.22 -23.25 7.37
N LEU A 29 -17.04 -22.64 7.49
CA LEU A 29 -16.78 -21.49 8.36
C LEU A 29 -17.12 -20.14 7.71
N ASN A 30 -17.50 -20.15 6.42
CA ASN A 30 -17.77 -18.95 5.62
C ASN A 30 -16.62 -17.92 5.66
N ILE A 31 -15.39 -18.42 5.59
CA ILE A 31 -14.19 -17.59 5.58
C ILE A 31 -13.54 -17.62 4.18
N PRO A 32 -12.77 -16.55 3.81
CA PRO A 32 -12.07 -16.50 2.52
C PRO A 32 -11.10 -17.67 2.34
N HIS A 33 -10.93 -18.16 1.10
CA HIS A 33 -9.94 -19.17 0.74
C HIS A 33 -8.54 -18.52 0.61
N LEU A 34 -7.84 -18.33 1.73
CA LEU A 34 -6.56 -17.63 1.79
C LEU A 34 -5.33 -18.55 1.83
N ASP A 35 -5.50 -19.89 1.84
CA ASP A 35 -4.43 -20.85 2.12
C ASP A 35 -3.72 -20.51 3.45
N TYR A 36 -4.47 -20.70 4.51
CA TYR A 36 -4.07 -20.32 5.86
C TYR A 36 -2.81 -21.04 6.31
N GLN A 37 -2.66 -22.32 5.92
CA GLN A 37 -1.46 -23.12 6.25
C GLN A 37 -0.19 -22.46 5.72
N ASP A 38 -0.17 -22.10 4.43
CA ASP A 38 0.99 -21.46 3.82
C ASP A 38 1.22 -20.03 4.39
N SER A 39 0.15 -19.30 4.65
CA SER A 39 0.22 -17.97 5.27
C SER A 39 0.82 -18.04 6.68
N PHE A 40 0.44 -19.04 7.47
CA PHE A 40 0.98 -19.23 8.81
C PHE A 40 2.41 -19.78 8.79
N ALA A 41 2.77 -20.63 7.82
CA ALA A 41 4.15 -21.06 7.63
C ALA A 41 5.07 -19.89 7.29
N GLN A 42 4.65 -19.00 6.38
CA GLN A 42 5.39 -17.78 6.06
C GLN A 42 5.52 -16.83 7.25
N ALA A 43 4.44 -16.69 8.05
CA ALA A 43 4.47 -15.89 9.26
C ALA A 43 5.43 -16.48 10.29
N ARG A 44 5.44 -17.82 10.46
CA ARG A 44 6.37 -18.53 11.32
C ARG A 44 7.83 -18.25 10.91
N ASP A 45 8.16 -18.46 9.64
CA ASP A 45 9.52 -18.28 9.16
C ASP A 45 10.00 -16.82 9.40
N LYS A 46 9.13 -15.84 9.19
CA LYS A 46 9.43 -14.43 9.50
C LYS A 46 9.62 -14.17 11.00
N LEU A 47 8.81 -14.78 11.87
CA LEU A 47 8.95 -14.63 13.32
C LEU A 47 10.21 -15.32 13.86
N LEU A 48 10.57 -16.48 13.30
CA LEU A 48 11.82 -17.17 13.62
C LEU A 48 13.05 -16.36 13.18
N ASP A 49 12.97 -15.69 12.04
CA ASP A 49 14.01 -14.74 11.58
C ASP A 49 14.15 -13.54 12.53
N GLU A 50 13.04 -13.03 13.06
CA GLU A 50 12.99 -11.86 13.95
C GLU A 50 13.69 -12.12 15.30
N ILE A 51 13.67 -13.35 15.82
CA ILE A 51 14.37 -13.68 17.07
C ILE A 51 15.87 -13.93 16.89
N GLN A 52 16.35 -14.02 15.64
CA GLN A 52 17.78 -14.16 15.34
C GLN A 52 18.45 -12.80 15.29
N LEU A 53 19.03 -12.33 16.39
CA LEU A 53 19.70 -11.03 16.47
C LEU A 53 20.86 -10.89 15.45
N GLU A 54 21.45 -11.98 14.98
CA GLU A 54 22.43 -11.93 13.90
C GLU A 54 21.82 -11.47 12.57
N ASN A 55 20.54 -11.77 12.31
CA ASN A 55 19.81 -11.27 11.14
C ASN A 55 19.59 -9.76 11.27
N GLU A 56 19.13 -9.30 12.43
CA GLU A 56 19.00 -7.88 12.73
C GLU A 56 20.33 -7.12 12.53
N GLN A 57 21.43 -7.67 13.07
CA GLN A 57 22.77 -7.08 12.91
C GLN A 57 23.17 -6.97 11.44
N ARG A 58 22.95 -8.02 10.66
CA ARG A 58 23.21 -8.02 9.21
C ARG A 58 22.35 -6.98 8.48
N HIS A 59 21.05 -6.93 8.79
CA HIS A 59 20.14 -5.96 8.21
C HIS A 59 20.52 -4.52 8.56
N LEU A 60 20.93 -4.28 9.80
CA LEU A 60 21.39 -2.96 10.25
C LEU A 60 22.60 -2.46 9.46
N VAL A 61 23.60 -3.34 9.24
CA VAL A 61 24.77 -3.01 8.41
C VAL A 61 24.36 -2.72 6.96
N GLN A 62 23.46 -3.52 6.39
CA GLN A 62 22.98 -3.33 5.03
C GLN A 62 22.15 -2.05 4.90
N ALA A 63 21.27 -1.76 5.88
CA ALA A 63 20.49 -0.53 5.93
C ALA A 63 21.40 0.70 6.01
N LYS A 64 22.41 0.67 6.87
CA LYS A 64 23.40 1.77 6.96
C LYS A 64 24.09 2.05 5.62
N LYS A 65 24.44 0.98 4.88
CA LYS A 65 25.02 1.11 3.52
C LYS A 65 23.99 1.65 2.53
N PHE A 66 22.75 1.13 2.56
CA PHE A 66 21.69 1.53 1.64
C PHE A 66 21.26 2.99 1.79
N PHE A 67 21.29 3.52 3.02
CA PHE A 67 20.96 4.92 3.33
C PHE A 67 22.16 5.87 3.40
N ALA A 68 23.37 5.42 3.02
CA ALA A 68 24.59 6.23 3.14
C ALA A 68 24.56 7.53 2.31
N ASP A 69 23.83 7.56 1.20
CA ASP A 69 23.61 8.71 0.33
C ASP A 69 22.47 9.65 0.79
N GLU A 70 21.74 9.29 1.87
CA GLU A 70 20.66 10.09 2.42
C GLU A 70 21.13 10.85 3.69
N PRO A 71 21.56 12.12 3.56
CA PRO A 71 22.21 12.84 4.65
C PRO A 71 21.30 13.13 5.84
N ARG A 72 19.97 13.04 5.65
CA ARG A 72 18.96 13.26 6.68
C ARG A 72 18.38 11.98 7.27
N VAL A 73 19.00 10.84 6.99
CA VAL A 73 18.62 9.54 7.57
C VAL A 73 19.77 9.04 8.43
N ARG A 74 19.46 8.56 9.62
CA ARG A 74 20.40 8.01 10.59
C ARG A 74 20.04 6.55 10.88
N ILE A 75 20.96 5.65 10.55
CA ILE A 75 20.88 4.23 10.92
C ILE A 75 21.95 3.99 11.98
N PRO A 76 21.62 3.42 13.16
CA PRO A 76 22.60 3.15 14.20
C PRO A 76 23.73 2.25 13.67
N GLY A 77 24.96 2.56 14.04
CA GLY A 77 26.10 1.67 13.76
C GLY A 77 26.18 0.56 14.79
N LEU A 78 26.57 -0.65 14.39
CA LEU A 78 26.94 -1.70 15.34
C LEU A 78 28.17 -1.29 16.14
N ARG A 79 28.22 -1.72 17.38
CA ARG A 79 29.37 -1.58 18.28
C ARG A 79 30.06 -2.94 18.47
N GLU A 80 31.23 -2.92 19.04
CA GLU A 80 31.89 -4.13 19.55
C GLU A 80 30.97 -4.85 20.54
N HIS A 81 31.17 -6.13 20.75
CA HIS A 81 30.39 -6.98 21.67
C HIS A 81 28.99 -7.43 21.15
N CYS A 82 28.75 -7.39 19.83
CA CYS A 82 27.61 -8.09 19.27
C CYS A 82 27.80 -9.60 19.32
N THR A 83 26.73 -10.34 19.68
CA THR A 83 26.69 -11.81 19.71
C THR A 83 25.36 -12.29 19.13
N ALA A 84 25.16 -13.58 18.97
CA ALA A 84 23.86 -14.14 18.57
C ALA A 84 22.71 -13.80 19.56
N ARG A 85 23.02 -13.33 20.77
CA ARG A 85 22.06 -13.04 21.83
C ARG A 85 22.05 -11.57 22.28
N VAL A 86 22.94 -10.75 21.74
CA VAL A 86 23.08 -9.33 22.15
C VAL A 86 23.45 -8.51 20.91
N THR A 87 22.64 -7.51 20.59
CA THR A 87 22.98 -6.47 19.63
C THR A 87 23.40 -5.21 20.37
N ALA A 88 24.67 -4.82 20.24
CA ALA A 88 25.19 -3.55 20.73
C ALA A 88 25.26 -2.54 19.58
N MET A 89 24.54 -1.43 19.71
CA MET A 89 24.48 -0.42 18.65
C MET A 89 24.66 1.00 19.17
N GLU A 90 24.91 1.92 18.26
CA GLU A 90 24.97 3.35 18.52
C GLU A 90 23.63 3.85 19.07
N ARG A 91 23.69 4.65 20.13
CA ARG A 91 22.50 5.32 20.64
C ARG A 91 22.23 6.58 19.83
N LEU A 92 21.04 6.68 19.23
CA LEU A 92 20.55 7.90 18.62
C LEU A 92 19.77 8.71 19.66
N PHE A 93 20.03 10.01 19.70
CA PHE A 93 19.33 10.95 20.58
C PHE A 93 18.25 11.67 19.78
N GLY A 94 17.06 11.83 20.37
CA GLY A 94 15.91 12.44 19.75
C GLY A 94 14.61 11.99 20.38
N ALA A 95 13.49 12.40 19.80
CA ALA A 95 12.15 12.07 20.22
C ALA A 95 11.44 11.18 19.18
N LYS A 96 10.42 10.42 19.59
CA LYS A 96 9.57 9.70 18.64
C LYS A 96 8.97 10.66 17.62
N VAL A 97 8.85 10.25 16.38
CA VAL A 97 8.29 11.08 15.29
C VAL A 97 6.86 11.57 15.56
N THR A 98 6.12 10.86 16.41
CA THR A 98 4.75 11.21 16.84
C THR A 98 4.71 12.03 18.14
N SER A 99 5.85 12.34 18.76
CA SER A 99 5.86 13.16 19.97
C SER A 99 5.37 14.59 19.66
N HIS A 100 4.67 15.20 20.63
CA HIS A 100 4.08 16.55 20.50
C HIS A 100 5.10 17.69 20.34
N ALA A 101 6.41 17.40 20.25
CA ALA A 101 7.47 18.38 20.12
C ALA A 101 7.50 19.14 18.77
N LEU A 102 6.63 18.79 17.82
CA LEU A 102 6.51 19.47 16.54
C LEU A 102 5.42 20.57 16.59
N ASP A 103 5.81 21.77 16.96
CA ASP A 103 4.88 22.88 17.22
C ASP A 103 4.27 23.52 15.95
N THR A 104 4.79 23.24 14.75
CA THR A 104 4.33 23.89 13.53
C THR A 104 3.95 22.92 12.42
N ALA A 105 2.88 23.22 11.68
CA ALA A 105 2.45 22.45 10.51
C ALA A 105 3.57 22.29 9.45
N GLY A 106 4.47 23.28 9.34
CA GLY A 106 5.62 23.21 8.43
C GLY A 106 6.63 22.14 8.83
N LYS A 107 6.94 22.00 10.13
CA LYS A 107 7.84 20.95 10.64
C LYS A 107 7.22 19.56 10.45
N LYS A 108 5.93 19.41 10.76
CA LYS A 108 5.17 18.17 10.56
C LYS A 108 5.22 17.71 9.09
N ARG A 109 4.93 18.62 8.15
CA ARG A 109 5.01 18.34 6.71
C ARG A 109 6.40 17.91 6.25
N ARG A 110 7.45 18.59 6.73
CA ARG A 110 8.84 18.24 6.40
C ARG A 110 9.20 16.85 6.92
N LEU A 111 8.78 16.50 8.13
CA LEU A 111 9.01 15.18 8.71
C LEU A 111 8.24 14.10 7.94
N ALA A 112 6.95 14.30 7.67
CA ALA A 112 6.14 13.38 6.89
C ALA A 112 6.73 13.14 5.48
N SER A 113 7.20 14.22 4.83
CA SER A 113 7.89 14.12 3.53
C SER A 113 9.20 13.35 3.63
N LEU A 114 9.98 13.54 4.71
CA LEU A 114 11.23 12.81 4.93
C LEU A 114 10.97 11.31 5.16
N ILE A 115 9.95 10.97 5.96
CA ILE A 115 9.51 9.59 6.19
C ILE A 115 9.09 8.93 4.86
N ALA A 116 8.21 9.58 4.10
CA ALA A 116 7.74 9.07 2.80
C ALA A 116 8.90 8.90 1.81
N LYS A 117 9.82 9.87 1.74
CA LYS A 117 11.01 9.79 0.89
C LYS A 117 11.90 8.61 1.28
N ALA A 118 12.26 8.50 2.56
CA ALA A 118 13.21 7.49 3.03
C ALA A 118 12.64 6.07 2.96
N LEU A 119 11.40 5.88 3.42
CA LEU A 119 10.84 4.55 3.65
C LEU A 119 9.94 4.04 2.51
N ILE A 120 9.52 4.91 1.59
CA ILE A 120 8.69 4.51 0.44
C ILE A 120 9.40 4.83 -0.88
N ALA A 121 9.76 6.10 -1.13
CA ALA A 121 10.29 6.50 -2.43
C ALA A 121 11.66 5.86 -2.70
N LYS A 122 12.57 5.86 -1.74
CA LYS A 122 13.92 5.32 -1.91
C LYS A 122 13.94 3.80 -2.21
N PRO A 123 13.16 2.93 -1.55
CA PRO A 123 13.04 1.53 -1.98
C PRO A 123 12.40 1.36 -3.36
N VAL A 124 11.39 2.17 -3.71
CA VAL A 124 10.69 2.05 -5.00
C VAL A 124 11.53 2.59 -6.15
N PHE A 125 12.11 3.79 -6.00
CA PHE A 125 12.90 4.47 -7.03
C PHE A 125 14.41 4.30 -6.78
N SER A 126 14.88 3.07 -6.85
CA SER A 126 16.28 2.71 -6.62
C SER A 126 16.92 2.14 -7.88
N GLU A 127 18.20 2.42 -8.11
CA GLU A 127 19.00 1.76 -9.15
C GLU A 127 19.40 0.34 -8.77
N SER A 128 19.45 0.02 -7.48
CA SER A 128 19.72 -1.34 -6.99
C SER A 128 18.66 -2.33 -7.49
N ASP A 129 19.05 -3.55 -7.82
CA ASP A 129 18.12 -4.60 -8.24
C ASP A 129 17.23 -5.11 -7.10
N GLN A 130 17.73 -5.08 -5.87
CA GLN A 130 17.03 -5.51 -4.68
C GLN A 130 17.18 -4.49 -3.54
N PRO A 131 16.58 -3.29 -3.66
CA PRO A 131 16.60 -2.31 -2.61
C PRO A 131 15.89 -2.82 -1.37
N MET A 132 16.49 -2.49 -0.23
CA MET A 132 15.99 -2.85 1.08
C MET A 132 14.88 -1.91 1.52
N PHE A 133 13.90 -2.42 2.25
CA PHE A 133 12.91 -1.62 2.94
C PHE A 133 12.70 -2.11 4.38
N HIS A 134 12.20 -1.24 5.23
CA HIS A 134 11.89 -1.57 6.61
C HIS A 134 10.52 -2.26 6.70
N GLY A 135 10.46 -3.48 7.27
CA GLY A 135 9.24 -4.28 7.28
C GLY A 135 8.21 -3.89 8.34
N ASP A 136 8.63 -3.18 9.40
CA ASP A 136 7.75 -2.74 10.49
C ASP A 136 8.06 -1.31 10.98
N PRO A 137 7.84 -0.28 10.14
CA PRO A 137 8.19 1.12 10.44
C PRO A 137 7.16 1.80 11.33
N HIS A 138 6.83 1.19 12.48
CA HIS A 138 5.91 1.81 13.42
C HIS A 138 6.57 3.00 14.15
N ALA A 139 5.77 3.87 14.77
CA ALA A 139 6.26 5.10 15.42
C ALA A 139 7.32 4.87 16.51
N GLY A 140 7.37 3.67 17.11
CA GLY A 140 8.40 3.28 18.09
C GLY A 140 9.78 3.09 17.48
N ASN A 141 9.86 2.76 16.19
CA ASN A 141 11.12 2.54 15.46
C ASN A 141 11.61 3.77 14.71
N LEU A 142 10.86 4.89 14.76
CA LEU A 142 11.19 6.12 14.06
C LEU A 142 11.44 7.26 15.04
N LEU A 143 12.63 7.87 14.96
CA LEU A 143 13.02 9.01 15.77
C LEU A 143 13.23 10.26 14.90
N LEU A 144 12.80 11.40 15.41
CA LEU A 144 13.32 12.69 14.97
C LEU A 144 14.53 13.01 15.86
N THR A 145 15.73 12.93 15.31
CA THR A 145 16.96 13.20 16.03
C THR A 145 17.14 14.69 16.30
N ASP A 146 17.99 15.03 17.27
CA ASP A 146 18.21 16.42 17.70
C ASP A 146 18.75 17.32 16.56
N ASP A 147 19.44 16.74 15.56
CA ASP A 147 19.89 17.42 14.34
C ASP A 147 18.80 17.53 13.25
N GLY A 148 17.58 17.06 13.53
CA GLY A 148 16.46 17.09 12.60
C GLY A 148 16.49 16.01 11.52
N SER A 149 17.32 14.97 11.69
CA SER A 149 17.34 13.79 10.81
C SER A 149 16.31 12.75 11.26
N LEU A 150 15.98 11.81 10.38
CA LEU A 150 15.14 10.65 10.67
C LEU A 150 16.03 9.50 11.14
N GLY A 151 15.94 9.13 12.40
CA GLY A 151 16.53 7.90 12.94
C GLY A 151 15.61 6.72 12.68
N ILE A 152 16.13 5.63 12.11
CA ILE A 152 15.39 4.40 11.86
C ILE A 152 16.03 3.28 12.65
N LEU A 153 15.28 2.73 13.58
CA LEU A 153 15.71 1.69 14.52
C LEU A 153 15.10 0.34 14.13
N ASP A 154 15.55 -0.71 14.82
CA ASP A 154 14.98 -2.05 14.78
C ASP A 154 14.83 -2.63 13.35
N TRP A 155 15.92 -3.18 12.84
CA TRP A 155 15.97 -3.81 11.53
C TRP A 155 15.79 -5.34 11.59
N SER A 156 15.14 -5.86 12.64
CA SER A 156 14.80 -7.27 12.78
C SER A 156 13.98 -7.75 11.59
N LEU A 157 12.98 -6.96 11.18
CA LEU A 157 12.14 -7.23 10.03
C LEU A 157 12.49 -6.30 8.87
N ALA A 158 13.15 -6.83 7.87
CA ALA A 158 13.50 -6.13 6.64
C ALA A 158 13.10 -6.98 5.42
N GLY A 159 12.72 -6.32 4.33
CA GLY A 159 12.40 -6.97 3.06
C GLY A 159 13.17 -6.36 1.90
N ARG A 160 13.04 -6.96 0.73
CA ARG A 160 13.66 -6.50 -0.51
C ARG A 160 12.64 -6.39 -1.63
N LEU A 161 12.61 -5.25 -2.30
CA LEU A 161 11.76 -5.06 -3.48
C LEU A 161 12.55 -5.41 -4.76
N GLY A 162 12.21 -6.53 -5.36
CA GLY A 162 12.79 -6.92 -6.64
C GLY A 162 12.41 -5.97 -7.78
N VAL A 163 13.11 -6.11 -8.89
CA VAL A 163 12.85 -5.30 -10.10
C VAL A 163 11.42 -5.49 -10.61
N ARG A 164 10.91 -6.73 -10.59
CA ARG A 164 9.55 -7.07 -11.06
C ARG A 164 8.47 -6.41 -10.23
N GLU A 165 8.58 -6.50 -8.90
CA GLU A 165 7.62 -5.87 -7.98
C GLU A 165 7.58 -4.35 -8.17
N ARG A 166 8.72 -3.70 -8.33
CA ARG A 166 8.80 -2.25 -8.56
C ARG A 166 8.22 -1.84 -9.91
N ILE A 167 8.50 -2.60 -10.96
CA ILE A 167 7.87 -2.38 -12.27
C ILE A 167 6.35 -2.47 -12.12
N ALA A 168 5.84 -3.52 -11.48
CA ALA A 168 4.41 -3.69 -11.30
C ALA A 168 3.77 -2.56 -10.48
N ILE A 169 4.39 -2.12 -9.38
CA ILE A 169 3.92 -0.96 -8.60
C ILE A 169 3.78 0.27 -9.49
N VAL A 170 4.80 0.57 -10.28
CA VAL A 170 4.79 1.74 -11.15
C VAL A 170 3.77 1.59 -12.29
N GLN A 171 3.68 0.41 -12.90
CA GLN A 171 2.73 0.14 -13.97
C GLN A 171 1.27 0.16 -13.48
N MET A 172 0.99 -0.31 -12.26
CA MET A 172 -0.33 -0.17 -11.64
C MET A 172 -0.73 1.30 -11.47
N VAL A 173 0.18 2.15 -11.00
CA VAL A 173 -0.08 3.59 -10.86
C VAL A 173 -0.30 4.25 -12.22
N LEU A 174 0.52 3.93 -13.23
CA LEU A 174 0.35 4.42 -14.60
C LEU A 174 -0.98 3.94 -15.20
N GLY A 175 -1.33 2.67 -15.03
CA GLY A 175 -2.62 2.12 -15.44
C GLY A 175 -3.80 2.82 -14.77
N ALA A 176 -3.66 3.17 -13.50
CA ALA A 176 -4.68 3.90 -12.77
C ALA A 176 -4.83 5.35 -13.29
N ILE A 177 -3.74 6.06 -13.54
CA ILE A 177 -3.74 7.41 -14.12
C ILE A 177 -4.37 7.41 -15.51
N THR A 178 -4.07 6.38 -16.32
CA THR A 178 -4.60 6.25 -17.69
C THR A 178 -5.95 5.53 -17.76
N LEU A 179 -6.53 5.14 -16.62
CA LEU A 179 -7.75 4.35 -16.53
C LEU A 179 -7.68 3.04 -17.36
N ASP A 180 -6.51 2.43 -17.41
CA ASP A 180 -6.22 1.21 -18.16
C ASP A 180 -6.24 -0.01 -17.23
N ALA A 181 -7.40 -0.63 -17.12
CA ALA A 181 -7.58 -1.83 -16.29
C ALA A 181 -6.77 -3.03 -16.82
N THR A 182 -6.58 -3.13 -18.13
CA THR A 182 -5.85 -4.26 -18.74
C THR A 182 -4.39 -4.23 -18.30
N ARG A 183 -3.76 -3.07 -18.37
CA ARG A 183 -2.39 -2.87 -17.89
C ARG A 183 -2.21 -3.32 -16.45
N ILE A 184 -3.13 -2.94 -15.56
CA ILE A 184 -3.07 -3.31 -14.13
C ILE A 184 -3.23 -4.83 -13.95
N VAL A 185 -4.22 -5.42 -14.61
CA VAL A 185 -4.49 -6.87 -14.51
C VAL A 185 -3.32 -7.67 -15.06
N ASP A 186 -2.74 -7.29 -16.19
CA ASP A 186 -1.61 -7.98 -16.80
C ASP A 186 -0.38 -7.96 -15.88
N GLU A 187 -0.06 -6.82 -15.28
CA GLU A 187 1.09 -6.70 -14.36
C GLU A 187 0.87 -7.51 -13.08
N LEU A 188 -0.33 -7.49 -12.50
CA LEU A 188 -0.64 -8.29 -11.32
C LEU A 188 -0.64 -9.78 -11.62
N SER A 189 -1.14 -10.19 -12.79
CA SER A 189 -1.14 -11.59 -13.23
C SER A 189 0.27 -12.13 -13.43
N GLN A 190 1.22 -11.30 -13.84
CA GLN A 190 2.63 -11.69 -13.97
C GLN A 190 3.34 -11.89 -12.62
N LEU A 191 2.85 -11.26 -11.55
CA LEU A 191 3.37 -11.43 -10.19
C LEU A 191 2.71 -12.60 -9.45
N ALA A 192 1.52 -12.98 -9.90
CA ALA A 192 0.69 -13.98 -9.23
C ALA A 192 1.08 -15.41 -9.59
N ASP A 193 0.68 -16.36 -8.74
CA ASP A 193 0.63 -17.78 -9.11
C ASP A 193 -0.53 -18.01 -10.10
N PRO A 194 -0.23 -18.39 -11.37
CA PRO A 194 -1.26 -18.52 -12.41
C PRO A 194 -2.30 -19.60 -12.10
N GLN A 195 -1.96 -20.60 -11.28
CA GLN A 195 -2.84 -21.73 -10.99
C GLN A 195 -3.94 -21.37 -9.98
N ARG A 196 -3.74 -20.30 -9.22
CA ARG A 196 -4.62 -19.92 -8.10
C ARG A 196 -5.39 -18.62 -8.33
N LEU A 197 -4.92 -17.79 -9.26
CA LEU A 197 -5.49 -16.49 -9.54
C LEU A 197 -6.87 -16.61 -10.22
N ASP A 198 -7.89 -15.97 -9.63
CA ASP A 198 -9.17 -15.71 -10.32
C ASP A 198 -9.04 -14.43 -11.16
N ALA A 199 -8.70 -14.59 -12.43
CA ALA A 199 -8.50 -13.44 -13.34
C ALA A 199 -9.78 -12.64 -13.59
N ALA A 200 -10.96 -13.26 -13.53
CA ALA A 200 -12.24 -12.57 -13.70
C ALA A 200 -12.54 -11.68 -12.50
N GLU A 201 -12.31 -12.21 -11.30
CA GLU A 201 -12.49 -11.45 -10.07
C GLU A 201 -11.43 -10.34 -9.94
N LEU A 202 -10.17 -10.62 -10.28
CA LEU A 202 -9.13 -9.59 -10.34
C LEU A 202 -9.54 -8.41 -11.22
N ARG A 203 -10.10 -8.69 -12.41
CA ARG A 203 -10.61 -7.66 -13.30
C ARG A 203 -11.72 -6.83 -12.66
N ARG A 204 -12.65 -7.46 -11.95
CA ARG A 204 -13.75 -6.76 -11.24
C ARG A 204 -13.20 -5.86 -10.13
N VAL A 205 -12.25 -6.35 -9.34
CA VAL A 205 -11.57 -5.55 -8.30
C VAL A 205 -10.91 -4.32 -8.92
N VAL A 206 -10.10 -4.51 -9.97
CA VAL A 206 -9.42 -3.40 -10.64
C VAL A 206 -10.42 -2.38 -11.20
N ASP A 207 -11.48 -2.83 -11.88
CA ASP A 207 -12.51 -1.94 -12.44
C ASP A 207 -13.26 -1.15 -11.33
N LYS A 208 -13.54 -1.78 -10.18
CA LYS A 208 -14.12 -1.13 -9.00
C LYS A 208 -13.21 -0.02 -8.46
N TRP A 209 -11.91 -0.28 -8.36
CA TRP A 209 -10.94 0.71 -7.86
C TRP A 209 -10.69 1.83 -8.88
N LEU A 210 -10.71 1.55 -10.18
CA LEU A 210 -10.65 2.56 -11.23
C LEU A 210 -11.87 3.48 -11.26
N LYS A 211 -13.06 2.99 -10.88
CA LYS A 211 -14.24 3.85 -10.70
C LYS A 211 -13.99 4.95 -9.65
N ARG A 212 -13.21 4.67 -8.59
CA ARG A 212 -12.84 5.68 -7.59
C ARG A 212 -11.93 6.77 -8.19
N VAL A 213 -10.99 6.37 -9.08
CA VAL A 213 -10.12 7.32 -9.79
C VAL A 213 -10.94 8.18 -10.74
N ARG A 214 -11.88 7.61 -11.50
CA ARG A 214 -12.82 8.36 -12.34
C ARG A 214 -13.62 9.41 -11.55
N ARG A 215 -13.96 9.13 -10.31
CA ARG A 215 -14.66 10.05 -9.39
C ARG A 215 -13.73 11.09 -8.74
N GLY A 216 -12.52 11.25 -9.27
CA GLY A 216 -11.56 12.27 -8.83
C GLY A 216 -10.68 11.89 -7.64
N ARG A 217 -10.68 10.61 -7.20
CA ARG A 217 -9.68 10.16 -6.22
C ARG A 217 -8.34 9.95 -6.90
N PHE A 218 -7.30 10.56 -6.35
CA PHE A 218 -5.93 10.34 -6.81
C PHE A 218 -5.52 8.88 -6.58
N PRO A 219 -4.91 8.19 -7.57
CA PRO A 219 -4.43 6.81 -7.44
C PRO A 219 -3.08 6.78 -6.71
N GLY A 220 -3.07 7.23 -5.45
CA GLY A 220 -1.90 7.26 -4.60
C GLY A 220 -1.74 6.00 -3.77
N LEU A 221 -0.99 6.14 -2.67
CA LEU A 221 -0.62 5.03 -1.80
C LEU A 221 -1.84 4.26 -1.26
N SER A 222 -2.80 4.97 -0.67
CA SER A 222 -4.02 4.33 -0.10
C SER A 222 -4.85 3.61 -1.17
N TRP A 223 -4.87 4.12 -2.40
CA TRP A 223 -5.52 3.46 -3.53
C TRP A 223 -4.82 2.15 -3.86
N LEU A 224 -3.48 2.18 -3.99
CA LEU A 224 -2.67 1.01 -4.33
C LEU A 224 -2.80 -0.09 -3.28
N VAL A 225 -2.65 0.27 -2.01
CA VAL A 225 -2.74 -0.68 -0.89
C VAL A 225 -4.13 -1.30 -0.82
N GLY A 226 -5.19 -0.49 -0.87
CA GLY A 226 -6.56 -0.99 -0.78
C GLY A 226 -6.96 -1.87 -1.97
N MET A 227 -6.47 -1.58 -3.19
CA MET A 227 -6.68 -2.44 -4.35
C MET A 227 -5.98 -3.79 -4.20
N LEU A 228 -4.73 -3.80 -3.73
CA LEU A 228 -3.99 -5.03 -3.48
C LEU A 228 -4.64 -5.87 -2.38
N ASP A 229 -5.14 -5.25 -1.31
CA ASP A 229 -5.86 -5.94 -0.23
C ASP A 229 -7.09 -6.67 -0.76
N GLU A 230 -7.90 -5.97 -1.54
CA GLU A 230 -9.12 -6.57 -2.10
C GLU A 230 -8.78 -7.65 -3.13
N ALA A 231 -7.72 -7.47 -3.94
CA ALA A 231 -7.28 -8.47 -4.90
C ALA A 231 -6.78 -9.77 -4.20
N VAL A 232 -6.05 -9.63 -3.09
CA VAL A 232 -5.62 -10.78 -2.27
C VAL A 232 -6.83 -11.52 -1.70
N LEU A 233 -7.80 -10.79 -1.15
CA LEU A 233 -8.95 -11.38 -0.47
C LEU A 233 -9.96 -12.00 -1.44
N SER A 234 -10.25 -11.32 -2.57
CA SER A 234 -11.35 -11.71 -3.46
C SER A 234 -10.87 -12.49 -4.69
N ALA A 235 -9.75 -12.08 -5.30
CA ALA A 235 -9.22 -12.70 -6.51
C ALA A 235 -8.14 -13.78 -6.24
N ARG A 236 -7.91 -14.13 -4.98
CA ARG A 236 -6.87 -15.09 -4.56
C ARG A 236 -5.48 -14.73 -5.10
N LEU A 237 -5.22 -13.42 -5.19
CA LEU A 237 -3.92 -12.91 -5.64
C LEU A 237 -2.83 -13.30 -4.64
N ARG A 238 -1.88 -14.11 -5.09
CA ARG A 238 -0.69 -14.44 -4.32
C ARG A 238 0.53 -13.82 -4.96
N VAL A 239 1.20 -13.01 -4.19
CA VAL A 239 2.43 -12.33 -4.58
C VAL A 239 3.56 -12.71 -3.62
N SER A 240 4.78 -12.28 -3.93
CA SER A 240 5.95 -12.60 -3.10
C SER A 240 5.75 -12.15 -1.64
N PRO A 241 6.31 -12.89 -0.65
CA PRO A 241 6.27 -12.50 0.76
C PRO A 241 6.80 -11.09 1.01
N ASP A 242 7.83 -10.68 0.27
CA ASP A 242 8.41 -9.34 0.38
C ASP A 242 7.44 -8.24 -0.09
N LEU A 243 6.67 -8.48 -1.16
CA LEU A 243 5.64 -7.52 -1.60
C LEU A 243 4.50 -7.42 -0.59
N MET A 244 4.10 -8.52 0.04
CA MET A 244 3.11 -8.52 1.13
C MET A 244 3.63 -7.79 2.37
N LEU A 245 4.90 -7.98 2.70
CA LEU A 245 5.55 -7.26 3.79
C LEU A 245 5.65 -5.76 3.48
N PHE A 246 6.00 -5.40 2.23
CA PHE A 246 6.03 -4.01 1.80
C PHE A 246 4.64 -3.35 1.91
N ARG A 247 3.59 -4.04 1.47
CA ARG A 247 2.21 -3.59 1.66
C ARG A 247 1.87 -3.33 3.13
N LYS A 248 2.22 -4.25 4.06
CA LYS A 248 2.07 -4.05 5.51
C LYS A 248 2.82 -2.80 5.98
N SER A 249 4.08 -2.66 5.54
CA SER A 249 4.90 -1.49 5.85
C SER A 249 4.25 -0.18 5.40
N LEU A 250 3.66 -0.14 4.20
CA LEU A 250 2.95 1.03 3.69
C LEU A 250 1.73 1.41 4.54
N LEU A 251 0.94 0.42 5.00
CA LEU A 251 -0.19 0.65 5.92
C LEU A 251 0.27 1.24 7.26
N THR A 252 1.34 0.67 7.83
CA THR A 252 1.93 1.18 9.08
C THR A 252 2.40 2.62 8.92
N LEU A 253 3.09 2.92 7.80
CA LEU A 253 3.57 4.28 7.50
C LEU A 253 2.43 5.28 7.28
N GLU A 254 1.34 4.88 6.64
CA GLU A 254 0.15 5.73 6.51
C GLU A 254 -0.39 6.13 7.88
N GLY A 255 -0.48 5.17 8.83
CA GLY A 255 -0.86 5.43 10.21
C GLY A 255 0.09 6.38 10.92
N VAL A 256 1.40 6.15 10.85
CA VAL A 256 2.43 7.01 11.46
C VAL A 256 2.36 8.44 10.92
N ILE A 257 2.22 8.61 9.61
CA ILE A 257 2.14 9.94 8.99
C ILE A 257 0.84 10.67 9.40
N ALA A 258 -0.26 9.93 9.54
CA ALA A 258 -1.51 10.49 10.06
C ALA A 258 -1.35 10.95 11.52
N GLU A 259 -0.64 10.20 12.37
CA GLU A 259 -0.32 10.59 13.74
C GLU A 259 0.61 11.79 13.82
N VAL A 260 1.54 11.96 12.89
CA VAL A 260 2.36 13.19 12.75
C VAL A 260 1.48 14.39 12.44
N GLY A 261 0.23 14.19 12.04
CA GLY A 261 -0.75 15.24 11.79
C GLY A 261 -0.83 15.69 10.33
N GLU A 262 -0.39 14.84 9.41
CA GLU A 262 -0.49 15.09 7.97
C GLU A 262 -1.48 14.11 7.30
N ARG A 263 -2.16 14.60 6.25
CA ARG A 263 -3.12 13.80 5.49
C ARG A 263 -2.40 12.95 4.42
N SER A 264 -3.00 11.83 4.03
CA SER A 264 -2.48 10.93 2.96
C SER A 264 -2.08 11.66 1.67
N GLY A 265 -2.79 12.71 1.29
CA GLY A 265 -2.45 13.52 0.11
C GLY A 265 -1.09 14.22 0.16
N GLN A 266 -0.47 14.35 1.35
CA GLN A 266 0.89 14.87 1.47
C GLN A 266 1.93 13.80 1.13
N ILE A 267 1.66 12.53 1.44
CA ILE A 267 2.49 11.40 1.04
C ILE A 267 2.55 11.34 -0.48
N ASP A 268 1.37 11.36 -1.12
CA ASP A 268 1.26 11.26 -2.58
C ASP A 268 2.00 12.39 -3.29
N LYS A 269 1.94 13.62 -2.75
CA LYS A 269 2.74 14.77 -3.25
C LYS A 269 4.24 14.51 -3.12
N SER A 270 4.67 14.00 -1.97
CA SER A 270 6.08 13.71 -1.73
C SER A 270 6.60 12.62 -2.66
N LEU A 271 5.83 11.55 -2.85
CA LEU A 271 6.18 10.47 -3.78
C LEU A 271 6.20 10.96 -5.23
N SER A 272 5.22 11.77 -5.65
CA SER A 272 5.19 12.36 -6.99
C SER A 272 6.38 13.27 -7.24
N LEU A 273 6.80 14.06 -6.24
CA LEU A 273 7.96 14.93 -6.36
C LEU A 273 9.27 14.13 -6.48
N GLU A 274 9.45 13.08 -5.66
CA GLU A 274 10.62 12.21 -5.76
C GLU A 274 10.63 11.44 -7.10
N PHE A 275 9.48 10.98 -7.58
CA PHE A 275 9.36 10.42 -8.93
C PHE A 275 9.84 11.42 -10.01
N LEU A 276 9.34 12.65 -9.99
CA LEU A 276 9.73 13.68 -10.95
C LEU A 276 11.22 14.02 -10.86
N ARG A 277 11.78 14.01 -9.67
CA ARG A 277 13.22 14.25 -9.45
C ARG A 277 14.07 13.15 -10.10
N HIS A 278 13.74 11.87 -9.83
CA HIS A 278 14.42 10.74 -10.44
C HIS A 278 14.26 10.76 -11.97
N PHE A 279 13.05 11.01 -12.46
CA PHE A 279 12.75 11.11 -13.87
C PHE A 279 13.58 12.21 -14.57
N ALA A 280 13.69 13.39 -13.97
CA ALA A 280 14.50 14.49 -14.50
C ALA A 280 16.00 14.14 -14.51
N ALA A 281 16.49 13.45 -13.49
CA ALA A 281 17.88 12.98 -13.45
C ALA A 281 18.18 11.92 -14.52
N GLU A 282 17.23 11.06 -14.85
CA GLU A 282 17.34 10.02 -15.87
C GLU A 282 17.21 10.56 -17.30
N TYR A 283 16.58 11.72 -17.47
CA TYR A 283 16.19 12.24 -18.80
C TYR A 283 17.32 12.25 -19.83
N PRO A 284 18.56 12.68 -19.54
CA PRO A 284 19.66 12.66 -20.49
C PRO A 284 20.07 11.24 -20.96
N LEU A 285 19.94 10.26 -20.06
CA LEU A 285 20.36 8.87 -20.30
C LEU A 285 19.28 8.06 -21.03
N ARG A 286 18.01 8.51 -21.00
CA ARG A 286 16.88 7.81 -21.62
C ARG A 286 17.01 7.63 -23.13
N TRP A 287 17.66 8.60 -23.80
CA TRP A 287 17.88 8.53 -25.25
C TRP A 287 18.96 7.54 -25.67
N LEU A 288 19.79 7.09 -24.73
CA LEU A 288 20.87 6.11 -24.95
C LEU A 288 20.42 4.67 -24.73
N ARG A 289 19.21 4.45 -24.23
CA ARG A 289 18.66 3.11 -23.93
C ARG A 289 17.60 2.71 -24.97
N ALA A 290 17.40 1.39 -25.11
CA ALA A 290 16.33 0.88 -25.96
C ALA A 290 14.96 1.42 -25.48
N PRO A 291 14.02 1.76 -26.40
CA PRO A 291 12.74 2.37 -26.03
C PRO A 291 11.91 1.57 -25.02
N GLN A 292 12.05 0.25 -25.02
CA GLN A 292 11.36 -0.66 -24.10
C GLN A 292 12.12 -0.90 -22.78
N SER A 293 13.36 -0.41 -22.63
CA SER A 293 14.15 -0.62 -21.43
C SER A 293 13.50 0.08 -20.22
N ARG A 294 13.39 -0.65 -19.12
CA ARG A 294 12.96 -0.17 -17.79
C ARG A 294 14.12 -0.12 -16.80
N ASP A 295 15.37 -0.11 -17.28
CA ASP A 295 16.59 -0.02 -16.47
C ASP A 295 16.85 1.41 -16.00
N PHE A 296 15.85 1.98 -15.35
CA PHE A 296 15.87 3.31 -14.74
C PHE A 296 15.41 3.19 -13.29
N ALA A 297 15.78 4.11 -12.43
CA ALA A 297 15.31 4.13 -11.04
C ALA A 297 13.76 4.24 -10.98
N THR A 298 13.16 4.97 -11.93
CA THR A 298 11.70 5.12 -12.06
C THR A 298 11.00 3.88 -12.63
N ARG A 299 11.72 2.90 -13.17
CA ARG A 299 11.17 1.67 -13.79
C ARG A 299 10.13 1.91 -14.89
N ILE A 300 10.18 3.07 -15.55
CA ILE A 300 9.34 3.43 -16.69
C ILE A 300 10.20 3.43 -17.96
N SER A 301 9.74 2.77 -19.00
CA SER A 301 10.37 2.83 -20.31
C SER A 301 9.93 4.06 -21.13
N ASN A 302 10.70 4.42 -22.16
CA ASN A 302 10.27 5.45 -23.10
C ASN A 302 9.00 5.03 -23.85
N LEU A 303 8.82 3.73 -24.09
CA LEU A 303 7.60 3.19 -24.70
C LEU A 303 6.40 3.37 -23.78
N ASP A 304 6.54 3.11 -22.47
CA ASP A 304 5.48 3.36 -21.47
C ASP A 304 5.05 4.83 -21.47
N LEU A 305 6.00 5.76 -21.62
CA LEU A 305 5.72 7.19 -21.70
C LEU A 305 4.95 7.55 -22.98
N LEU A 306 5.40 7.05 -24.13
CA LEU A 306 4.72 7.27 -25.41
C LEU A 306 3.29 6.70 -25.40
N GLN A 307 3.10 5.51 -24.87
CA GLN A 307 1.77 4.91 -24.71
C GLN A 307 0.88 5.75 -23.77
N THR A 308 1.44 6.22 -22.66
CA THR A 308 0.71 7.07 -21.70
C THR A 308 0.31 8.40 -22.34
N LEU A 309 1.21 9.06 -23.06
CA LEU A 309 0.92 10.30 -23.79
C LEU A 309 -0.08 10.07 -24.92
N GLY A 310 0.08 8.99 -25.70
CA GLY A 310 -0.83 8.62 -26.78
C GLY A 310 -2.24 8.25 -26.30
N SER A 311 -2.37 7.77 -25.06
CA SER A 311 -3.66 7.46 -24.44
C SER A 311 -4.37 8.69 -23.88
N TYR A 312 -3.72 9.85 -23.78
CA TYR A 312 -4.29 11.06 -23.17
C TYR A 312 -5.67 11.46 -23.72
N PRO A 313 -5.90 11.49 -25.04
CA PRO A 313 -7.24 11.81 -25.57
C PRO A 313 -8.30 10.80 -25.14
N THR A 314 -7.96 9.52 -25.10
CA THR A 314 -8.88 8.46 -24.68
C THR A 314 -9.13 8.49 -23.16
N VAL A 315 -8.13 8.87 -22.36
CA VAL A 315 -8.27 9.08 -20.91
C VAL A 315 -9.22 10.22 -20.62
N VAL A 316 -9.05 11.36 -21.32
CA VAL A 316 -9.96 12.50 -21.22
C VAL A 316 -11.38 12.10 -21.62
N ALA A 317 -11.55 11.40 -22.73
CA ALA A 317 -12.84 10.91 -23.16
C ALA A 317 -13.47 9.94 -22.12
N ARG A 318 -12.71 8.99 -21.59
CA ARG A 318 -13.17 8.04 -20.55
C ARG A 318 -13.54 8.75 -19.25
N PHE A 319 -12.81 9.79 -18.88
CA PHE A 319 -13.12 10.61 -17.71
C PHE A 319 -14.46 11.32 -17.87
N TRP A 320 -14.67 12.02 -18.99
CA TRP A 320 -15.89 12.77 -19.26
C TRP A 320 -17.11 11.88 -19.47
N THR A 321 -16.97 10.76 -20.19
CA THR A 321 -18.08 9.79 -20.35
C THR A 321 -18.45 9.15 -19.02
N GLY A 322 -17.46 8.77 -18.19
CA GLY A 322 -17.71 8.23 -16.85
C GLY A 322 -18.43 9.23 -15.93
N HIS A 323 -18.01 10.50 -15.93
CA HIS A 323 -18.69 11.55 -15.18
C HIS A 323 -20.11 11.82 -15.69
N GLY A 324 -20.31 11.80 -17.00
CA GLY A 324 -21.64 11.92 -17.60
C GLY A 324 -22.58 10.80 -17.16
N PHE A 325 -22.13 9.56 -17.16
CA PHE A 325 -22.92 8.42 -16.67
C PHE A 325 -23.20 8.50 -15.16
N ASP A 326 -22.23 8.87 -14.33
CA ASP A 326 -22.42 9.04 -12.88
C ASP A 326 -23.46 10.16 -12.57
N ILE A 327 -23.46 11.25 -13.35
CA ILE A 327 -24.46 12.32 -13.22
C ILE A 327 -25.85 11.82 -13.64
N LEU A 328 -25.95 11.11 -14.76
CA LEU A 328 -27.21 10.55 -15.23
C LEU A 328 -27.77 9.52 -14.24
N GLU A 329 -26.94 8.65 -13.68
CA GLU A 329 -27.34 7.69 -12.65
C GLU A 329 -27.82 8.40 -11.36
N ALA A 330 -27.10 9.46 -10.94
CA ALA A 330 -27.52 10.26 -9.79
C ALA A 330 -28.84 11.00 -10.03
N CYS A 331 -29.07 11.49 -11.26
CA CYS A 331 -30.34 12.10 -11.65
C CYS A 331 -31.46 11.06 -11.70
N ALA A 332 -31.21 9.89 -12.24
CA ALA A 332 -32.20 8.80 -12.29
C ALA A 332 -32.62 8.36 -10.89
N LYS A 333 -31.66 8.15 -9.98
CA LYS A 333 -31.96 7.80 -8.57
C LYS A 333 -32.75 8.89 -7.84
N ARG A 334 -32.46 10.16 -8.11
CA ARG A 334 -33.25 11.28 -7.55
C ARG A 334 -34.66 11.31 -8.11
N TRP A 335 -34.81 11.02 -9.39
CA TRP A 335 -36.12 10.94 -10.05
C TRP A 335 -36.97 9.80 -9.47
N GLU A 336 -36.37 8.61 -9.32
CA GLU A 336 -37.03 7.45 -8.70
C GLU A 336 -37.46 7.72 -7.26
N ALA A 337 -36.59 8.35 -6.45
CA ALA A 337 -36.92 8.75 -5.09
C ALA A 337 -38.08 9.76 -5.05
N GLY A 338 -38.07 10.76 -5.96
CA GLY A 338 -39.16 11.73 -6.06
C GLY A 338 -40.50 11.10 -6.42
N LEU A 339 -40.52 10.11 -7.32
CA LEU A 339 -41.73 9.35 -7.68
C LEU A 339 -42.25 8.51 -6.51
N GLN A 340 -41.39 7.95 -5.68
CA GLN A 340 -41.77 7.18 -4.49
C GLN A 340 -42.38 8.09 -3.41
N ASP A 341 -41.82 9.29 -3.21
CA ASP A 341 -42.38 10.28 -2.27
C ASP A 341 -43.75 10.80 -2.73
N GLU A 342 -43.95 11.05 -4.01
CA GLU A 342 -45.26 11.43 -4.56
C GLU A 342 -46.28 10.28 -4.44
N ALA A 343 -45.89 9.05 -4.71
CA ALA A 343 -46.76 7.88 -4.56
C ALA A 343 -47.14 7.64 -3.08
N GLY A 344 -46.23 7.88 -2.15
CA GLY A 344 -46.47 7.83 -0.71
C GLY A 344 -47.46 8.91 -0.24
N ALA A 345 -47.29 10.13 -0.74
CA ALA A 345 -48.19 11.25 -0.42
C ALA A 345 -49.63 11.07 -0.94
N VAL A 346 -49.77 10.45 -2.12
CA VAL A 346 -51.09 10.10 -2.69
C VAL A 346 -51.77 8.97 -1.89
N ALA A 347 -51.02 8.00 -1.40
CA ALA A 347 -51.55 6.90 -0.57
C ALA A 347 -52.03 7.40 0.80
N ASP A 348 -51.29 8.32 1.44
CA ASP A 348 -51.67 8.94 2.73
C ASP A 348 -52.85 9.91 2.57
N GLY A 349 -52.96 10.66 1.49
CA GLY A 349 -54.09 11.53 1.20
C GLY A 349 -55.40 10.76 0.95
N SER A 350 -55.33 9.52 0.41
CA SER A 350 -56.48 8.63 0.21
C SER A 350 -57.00 7.99 1.51
N SER A 351 -56.12 7.77 2.49
CA SER A 351 -56.52 7.24 3.81
C SER A 351 -57.19 8.29 4.70
N ALA A 352 -56.77 9.56 4.59
CA ALA A 352 -57.33 10.66 5.34
C ALA A 352 -58.80 11.03 4.87
N ASN A 353 -59.12 10.84 3.58
CA ASN A 353 -60.42 11.12 3.04
C ASN A 353 -61.48 10.02 3.35
N LYS A 354 -61.08 8.79 3.64
CA LYS A 354 -61.97 7.68 4.08
C LYS A 354 -62.37 7.79 5.56
N SER A 355 -61.61 8.53 6.36
CA SER A 355 -61.92 8.76 7.79
C SER A 355 -62.89 9.93 8.02
N ALA A 356 -63.09 10.79 7.02
CA ALA A 356 -64.02 11.97 7.11
C ALA A 356 -65.46 11.66 6.69
N GLU A 357 -65.73 10.59 5.96
CA GLU A 357 -67.08 10.17 5.52
C GLU A 357 -67.83 9.23 6.50
N GLY A 358 -67.18 8.80 7.60
CA GLY A 358 -67.71 7.86 8.59
C GLY A 358 -68.42 8.48 9.81
N VAL A 359 -68.52 9.83 9.95
CA VAL A 359 -69.08 10.50 11.14
C VAL A 359 -70.20 11.46 10.76
N SER A 360 -71.21 10.93 9.99
CA SER A 360 -72.43 11.70 9.76
C SER A 360 -73.61 10.78 9.53
N GLN A 361 -73.86 9.87 10.49
CA GLN A 361 -75.17 9.20 10.70
C GLN A 361 -75.13 8.51 12.07
N GLU A 362 -75.44 9.34 13.14
CA GLU A 362 -76.31 8.95 14.26
C GLU A 362 -76.71 10.20 15.07
#